data_abe38cdb1176b2ba911c3bceadb526d0
#
_entry.id   abe38cdb1176b2ba911c3bceadb526d0
#
_cell.length_a   1.000
_cell.length_b   1.000
_cell.length_c   1.000
_cell.angle_alpha   90.00
_cell.angle_beta   90.00
_cell.angle_gamma   90.00
#
_symmetry.space_group_name_H-M   'P 1'
#
loop_
_entity.id
_entity.type
_entity.pdbx_description
1 polymer ?
#
loop_
_entity_poly.entity_id
_entity_poly.type
_entity_poly.pdbx_seq_one_letter_code
_entity_poly.pdbx_strand_id
1 'polypeptide(L)'
;ALGQKPYWLHVSSTGVFRHNAGEWVHEDTQPAPETVISKILYESEALVEPYGKGAILRLAGLYGQGRTYLLNSIKAGRQIQTTPWSYTNRIHREDAVRAIAFLLERALANKASSEVEIFHGVDHDPAPLHEVAQFLTNLHQLPAPVFFEATEGDIIGSQNKRVANRKLIEEGFTFRYPTFRHGFAARQEID
;
A
#
# COMPACT_ATOMS: atom_id res chain seq x y z
N ALA A 1 -14.18 16.44 32.67
CA ALA A 1 -13.45 15.93 31.53
C ALA A 1 -14.14 16.31 30.21
N LEU A 2 -14.38 17.61 29.98
CA LEU A 2 -14.96 18.15 28.76
C LEU A 2 -13.90 19.03 28.10
N GLY A 3 -13.09 18.51 27.17
CA GLY A 3 -12.13 19.37 26.51
C GLY A 3 -11.09 18.69 25.59
N GLN A 4 -10.89 17.39 25.67
CA GLN A 4 -9.96 16.75 24.72
C GLN A 4 -10.72 16.40 23.43
N LYS A 5 -10.27 16.96 22.31
CA LYS A 5 -10.76 16.54 20.98
C LYS A 5 -10.45 15.05 20.79
N PRO A 6 -11.36 14.25 20.22
CA PRO A 6 -11.09 12.85 19.94
C PRO A 6 -9.94 12.73 18.92
N TYR A 7 -9.16 11.67 19.02
CA TYR A 7 -8.19 11.30 18.00
C TYR A 7 -8.89 10.50 16.90
N TRP A 8 -8.67 10.89 15.67
CA TRP A 8 -9.23 10.23 14.50
C TRP A 8 -8.14 9.46 13.74
N LEU A 9 -8.44 8.22 13.41
CA LEU A 9 -7.63 7.45 12.48
C LEU A 9 -8.47 7.12 11.25
N HIS A 10 -8.13 7.76 10.14
CA HIS A 10 -8.75 7.52 8.85
C HIS A 10 -7.90 6.57 8.02
N VAL A 11 -8.48 5.45 7.58
CA VAL A 11 -7.81 4.49 6.69
C VAL A 11 -8.16 4.82 5.25
N SER A 12 -7.18 5.35 4.53
CA SER A 12 -7.24 5.74 3.13
C SER A 12 -6.42 4.79 2.25
N SER A 13 -6.09 5.20 1.05
CA SER A 13 -5.34 4.40 0.07
C SER A 13 -4.26 5.21 -0.63
N THR A 14 -3.13 4.58 -0.95
CA THR A 14 -2.12 5.14 -1.87
C THR A 14 -2.66 5.36 -3.29
N GLY A 15 -3.90 4.96 -3.56
CA GLY A 15 -4.64 5.26 -4.79
C GLY A 15 -4.94 6.74 -5.01
N VAL A 16 -4.78 7.60 -4.01
CA VAL A 16 -4.89 9.06 -4.13
C VAL A 16 -3.78 9.68 -5.00
N PHE A 17 -2.69 8.96 -5.20
CA PHE A 17 -1.58 9.41 -6.04
C PHE A 17 -1.70 8.86 -7.45
N ARG A 18 -1.53 9.72 -8.44
CA ARG A 18 -1.38 9.31 -9.84
C ARG A 18 0.02 9.65 -10.35
N HIS A 19 0.91 8.69 -10.22
CA HIS A 19 2.27 8.75 -10.72
C HIS A 19 2.50 7.54 -11.64
N ASN A 20 3.07 7.74 -12.82
CA ASN A 20 3.11 6.74 -13.88
C ASN A 20 4.50 6.45 -14.44
N ALA A 21 5.54 7.13 -13.94
CA ALA A 21 6.91 6.97 -14.42
C ALA A 21 7.85 6.25 -13.43
N GLY A 22 7.28 5.60 -12.41
CA GLY A 22 8.06 4.89 -11.40
C GLY A 22 8.66 5.81 -10.32
N GLU A 23 8.17 7.02 -10.16
CA GLU A 23 8.65 7.99 -9.20
C GLU A 23 8.44 7.53 -7.76
N TRP A 24 9.25 8.07 -6.86
CA TRP A 24 9.01 7.94 -5.43
C TRP A 24 7.94 8.92 -4.96
N VAL A 25 7.07 8.43 -4.09
CA VAL A 25 6.00 9.17 -3.43
C VAL A 25 6.21 9.07 -1.93
N HIS A 26 6.29 10.21 -1.27
CA HIS A 26 6.48 10.35 0.17
C HIS A 26 5.21 10.90 0.83
N GLU A 27 5.19 10.95 2.15
CA GLU A 27 4.04 11.38 2.92
C GLU A 27 3.68 12.87 2.72
N ASP A 28 4.66 13.68 2.33
CA ASP A 28 4.51 15.10 1.97
C ASP A 28 4.18 15.34 0.49
N THR A 29 4.19 14.29 -0.34
CA THR A 29 3.82 14.39 -1.75
C THR A 29 2.34 14.74 -1.88
N GLN A 30 2.05 15.79 -2.66
CA GLN A 30 0.67 16.20 -2.91
C GLN A 30 -0.09 15.13 -3.71
N PRO A 31 -1.27 14.69 -3.24
CA PRO A 31 -2.15 13.83 -4.01
C PRO A 31 -2.57 14.48 -5.34
N ALA A 32 -2.70 13.65 -6.37
CA ALA A 32 -3.19 14.06 -7.69
C ALA A 32 -4.28 13.09 -8.16
N PRO A 33 -5.46 13.04 -7.50
CA PRO A 33 -6.50 12.07 -7.82
C PRO A 33 -7.16 12.41 -9.16
N GLU A 34 -7.26 11.43 -10.08
CA GLU A 34 -7.89 11.64 -11.37
C GLU A 34 -9.16 10.80 -11.56
N THR A 35 -9.18 9.57 -11.02
CA THR A 35 -10.37 8.72 -11.11
C THR A 35 -11.42 9.15 -10.10
N VAL A 36 -12.70 8.82 -10.36
CA VAL A 36 -13.78 9.08 -9.41
C VAL A 36 -13.46 8.50 -8.03
N ILE A 37 -12.96 7.26 -7.99
CA ILE A 37 -12.62 6.59 -6.73
C ILE A 37 -11.49 7.31 -6.00
N SER A 38 -10.42 7.71 -6.72
CA SER A 38 -9.29 8.40 -6.08
C SER A 38 -9.68 9.79 -5.56
N LYS A 39 -10.60 10.48 -6.24
CA LYS A 39 -11.15 11.77 -5.78
C LYS A 39 -11.95 11.60 -4.50
N ILE A 40 -12.88 10.62 -4.47
CA ILE A 40 -13.67 10.32 -3.27
C ILE A 40 -12.76 9.96 -2.09
N LEU A 41 -11.72 9.15 -2.31
CA LEU A 41 -10.75 8.80 -1.28
C LEU A 41 -10.03 10.05 -0.73
N TYR A 42 -9.56 10.92 -1.62
CA TYR A 42 -8.86 12.13 -1.22
C TYR A 42 -9.79 13.14 -0.51
N GLU A 43 -11.01 13.33 -1.00
CA GLU A 43 -12.02 14.15 -0.35
C GLU A 43 -12.39 13.61 1.04
N SER A 44 -12.41 12.28 1.22
CA SER A 44 -12.67 11.68 2.53
C SER A 44 -11.55 11.97 3.55
N GLU A 45 -10.31 12.18 3.12
CA GLU A 45 -9.21 12.56 3.99
C GLU A 45 -9.43 13.96 4.61
N ALA A 46 -10.00 14.90 3.86
CA ALA A 46 -10.31 16.24 4.34
C ALA A 46 -11.35 16.25 5.49
N LEU A 47 -12.12 15.18 5.65
CA LEU A 47 -13.07 15.05 6.76
C LEU A 47 -12.39 14.94 8.13
N VAL A 48 -11.10 14.58 8.17
CA VAL A 48 -10.33 14.46 9.43
C VAL A 48 -9.79 15.81 9.90
N GLU A 49 -9.48 16.73 8.97
CA GLU A 49 -8.88 18.04 9.29
C GLU A 49 -9.65 18.87 10.33
N PRO A 50 -11.00 18.98 10.28
CA PRO A 50 -11.74 19.79 11.24
C PRO A 50 -11.59 19.35 12.70
N TYR A 51 -11.22 18.09 12.91
CA TYR A 51 -11.00 17.53 14.24
C TYR A 51 -9.64 17.88 14.82
N GLY A 52 -8.69 18.34 13.98
CA GLY A 52 -7.42 18.93 14.35
C GLY A 52 -6.40 17.98 14.98
N LYS A 53 -6.76 16.71 15.24
CA LYS A 53 -5.85 15.70 15.81
C LYS A 53 -6.21 14.33 15.27
N GLY A 54 -5.27 13.71 14.57
CA GLY A 54 -5.54 12.39 14.01
C GLY A 54 -4.43 11.89 13.10
N ALA A 55 -4.67 10.75 12.44
CA ALA A 55 -3.82 10.25 11.39
C ALA A 55 -4.63 9.78 10.18
N ILE A 56 -4.04 9.95 9.02
CA ILE A 56 -4.49 9.36 7.77
C ILE A 56 -3.48 8.27 7.40
N LEU A 57 -3.92 7.01 7.39
CA LEU A 57 -3.10 5.88 6.99
C LEU A 57 -3.48 5.47 5.56
N ARG A 58 -2.64 5.84 4.58
CA ARG A 58 -2.80 5.46 3.17
C ARG A 58 -2.23 4.08 2.95
N LEU A 59 -3.10 3.07 2.89
CA LEU A 59 -2.70 1.68 2.64
C LEU A 59 -2.43 1.41 1.17
N ALA A 60 -1.39 0.63 0.89
CA ALA A 60 -1.12 0.04 -0.41
C ALA A 60 -1.98 -1.22 -0.64
N GLY A 61 -1.73 -1.94 -1.73
CA GLY A 61 -2.44 -3.16 -2.06
C GLY A 61 -2.32 -4.23 -0.96
N LEU A 62 -3.44 -4.59 -0.35
CA LEU A 62 -3.48 -5.62 0.69
C LEU A 62 -3.27 -7.00 0.11
N TYR A 63 -2.36 -7.80 0.68
CA TYR A 63 -2.18 -9.20 0.35
C TYR A 63 -2.08 -10.07 1.62
N GLY A 64 -2.04 -11.38 1.46
CA GLY A 64 -2.04 -12.37 2.54
C GLY A 64 -3.26 -13.26 2.50
N GLN A 65 -3.56 -13.97 3.60
CA GLN A 65 -4.67 -14.91 3.68
C GLN A 65 -6.00 -14.28 3.23
N GLY A 66 -6.75 -14.94 2.35
CA GLY A 66 -8.00 -14.45 1.77
C GLY A 66 -7.85 -13.36 0.71
N ARG A 67 -6.62 -12.93 0.38
CA ARG A 67 -6.32 -11.91 -0.63
C ARG A 67 -5.50 -12.50 -1.79
N THR A 68 -6.09 -13.40 -2.55
CA THR A 68 -5.43 -14.23 -3.56
C THR A 68 -5.57 -13.71 -5.00
N TYR A 69 -6.06 -12.49 -5.19
CA TYR A 69 -6.36 -11.94 -6.53
C TYR A 69 -5.19 -12.06 -7.51
N LEU A 70 -3.98 -11.62 -7.11
CA LEU A 70 -2.80 -11.66 -7.99
C LEU A 70 -2.43 -13.10 -8.34
N LEU A 71 -2.37 -13.99 -7.35
CA LEU A 71 -2.06 -15.40 -7.57
C LEU A 71 -3.08 -16.06 -8.52
N ASN A 72 -4.37 -15.81 -8.30
CA ASN A 72 -5.43 -16.36 -9.15
C ASN A 72 -5.37 -15.78 -10.57
N SER A 73 -5.04 -14.50 -10.73
CA SER A 73 -4.88 -13.90 -12.06
C SER A 73 -3.70 -14.49 -12.83
N ILE A 74 -2.58 -14.79 -12.14
CA ILE A 74 -1.42 -15.48 -12.74
C ILE A 74 -1.82 -16.90 -13.15
N LYS A 75 -2.51 -17.65 -12.30
CA LYS A 75 -3.03 -18.99 -12.61
C LYS A 75 -3.98 -18.99 -13.83
N ALA A 76 -4.73 -17.92 -13.99
CA ALA A 76 -5.64 -17.72 -15.14
C ALA A 76 -4.92 -17.24 -16.42
N GLY A 77 -3.58 -17.20 -16.44
CA GLY A 77 -2.80 -16.83 -17.62
C GLY A 77 -2.73 -15.32 -17.90
N ARG A 78 -2.89 -14.47 -16.85
CA ARG A 78 -2.73 -13.03 -17.02
C ARG A 78 -1.38 -12.70 -17.62
N GLN A 79 -1.37 -11.95 -18.71
CA GLN A 79 -0.15 -11.38 -19.28
C GLN A 79 0.39 -10.26 -18.37
N ILE A 80 1.70 -10.25 -18.20
CA ILE A 80 2.39 -9.33 -17.29
C ILE A 80 3.43 -8.53 -18.06
N GLN A 81 3.31 -7.22 -17.97
CA GLN A 81 4.23 -6.28 -18.59
C GLN A 81 5.60 -6.34 -17.95
N THR A 82 6.66 -6.39 -18.76
CA THR A 82 8.06 -6.32 -18.32
C THR A 82 8.72 -4.98 -18.62
N THR A 83 8.36 -4.32 -19.71
CA THR A 83 8.96 -3.07 -20.17
C THR A 83 7.87 -2.13 -20.69
N PRO A 84 7.84 -0.85 -20.25
CA PRO A 84 8.56 -0.30 -19.10
C PRO A 84 8.12 -0.97 -17.78
N TRP A 85 8.97 -0.91 -16.76
CA TRP A 85 8.63 -1.51 -15.46
C TRP A 85 7.38 -0.87 -14.85
N SER A 86 6.50 -1.71 -14.34
CA SER A 86 5.31 -1.28 -13.61
C SER A 86 5.48 -1.62 -12.12
N TYR A 87 5.90 -0.63 -11.34
CA TYR A 87 6.05 -0.79 -9.88
C TYR A 87 4.70 -0.95 -9.22
N THR A 88 4.65 -1.87 -8.27
CA THR A 88 3.48 -2.13 -7.44
C THR A 88 3.86 -2.08 -5.97
N ASN A 89 2.96 -1.52 -5.16
CA ASN A 89 3.15 -1.35 -3.74
C ASN A 89 2.14 -2.21 -3.00
N ARG A 90 2.54 -2.76 -1.86
CA ARG A 90 1.70 -3.66 -1.07
C ARG A 90 2.03 -3.63 0.41
N ILE A 91 1.12 -4.16 1.19
CA ILE A 91 1.32 -4.42 2.61
C ILE A 91 0.61 -5.72 2.98
N HIS A 92 1.24 -6.54 3.80
CA HIS A 92 0.58 -7.72 4.32
C HIS A 92 -0.59 -7.33 5.24
N ARG A 93 -1.74 -8.03 5.14
CA ARG A 93 -2.96 -7.69 5.89
C ARG A 93 -2.71 -7.58 7.40
N GLU A 94 -1.87 -8.44 7.96
CA GLU A 94 -1.53 -8.39 9.39
C GLU A 94 -0.73 -7.13 9.73
N ASP A 95 0.22 -6.72 8.90
CA ASP A 95 0.95 -5.50 9.13
C ASP A 95 0.08 -4.25 8.96
N ALA A 96 -0.92 -4.29 8.08
CA ALA A 96 -1.92 -3.22 8.00
C ALA A 96 -2.71 -3.09 9.32
N VAL A 97 -3.16 -4.21 9.89
CA VAL A 97 -3.85 -4.21 11.20
C VAL A 97 -2.92 -3.74 12.32
N ARG A 98 -1.66 -4.20 12.33
CA ARG A 98 -0.66 -3.78 13.31
C ARG A 98 -0.33 -2.28 13.19
N ALA A 99 -0.27 -1.74 11.98
CA ALA A 99 -0.06 -0.31 11.77
C ALA A 99 -1.23 0.53 12.32
N ILE A 100 -2.46 0.08 12.13
CA ILE A 100 -3.66 0.70 12.73
C ILE A 100 -3.55 0.69 14.26
N ALA A 101 -3.28 -0.47 14.86
CA ALA A 101 -3.14 -0.62 16.30
C ALA A 101 -2.01 0.28 16.85
N PHE A 102 -0.84 0.26 16.20
CA PHE A 102 0.32 1.09 16.55
C PHE A 102 -0.02 2.59 16.59
N LEU A 103 -0.70 3.11 15.57
CA LEU A 103 -1.07 4.53 15.53
C LEU A 103 -2.08 4.90 16.64
N LEU A 104 -3.01 4.00 16.96
CA LEU A 104 -3.95 4.20 18.08
C LEU A 104 -3.23 4.14 19.43
N GLU A 105 -2.33 3.18 19.64
CA GLU A 105 -1.51 3.07 20.86
C GLU A 105 -0.62 4.31 21.04
N ARG A 106 -0.02 4.82 19.96
CA ARG A 106 0.76 6.05 19.95
C ARG A 106 -0.09 7.25 20.43
N ALA A 107 -1.33 7.33 19.97
CA ALA A 107 -2.26 8.36 20.38
C ALA A 107 -2.64 8.25 21.87
N LEU A 108 -2.94 7.04 22.35
CA LEU A 108 -3.25 6.77 23.76
C LEU A 108 -2.07 7.09 24.69
N ALA A 109 -0.84 6.87 24.21
CA ALA A 109 0.39 7.21 24.93
C ALA A 109 0.75 8.72 24.87
N ASN A 110 -0.11 9.58 24.31
CA ASN A 110 0.14 11.00 24.06
C ASN A 110 1.40 11.31 23.24
N LYS A 111 1.78 10.41 22.33
CA LYS A 111 2.91 10.57 21.41
C LYS A 111 2.48 11.05 20.03
N ALA A 112 1.18 11.12 19.74
CA ALA A 112 0.65 11.65 18.49
C ALA A 112 0.77 13.17 18.44
N SER A 113 0.94 13.72 17.23
CA SER A 113 0.93 15.16 16.99
C SER A 113 -0.39 15.80 17.42
N SER A 114 -0.36 17.12 17.64
CA SER A 114 -1.57 17.93 17.78
C SER A 114 -2.28 18.20 16.44
N GLU A 115 -1.63 17.87 15.34
CA GLU A 115 -2.12 18.04 13.98
C GLU A 115 -2.45 16.69 13.34
N VAL A 116 -3.10 16.71 12.18
CA VAL A 116 -3.33 15.50 11.40
C VAL A 116 -2.03 15.06 10.74
N GLU A 117 -1.65 13.82 10.97
CA GLU A 117 -0.44 13.21 10.41
C GLU A 117 -0.80 12.24 9.27
N ILE A 118 -0.01 12.26 8.20
CA ILE A 118 -0.16 11.30 7.09
C ILE A 118 0.90 10.22 7.23
N PHE A 119 0.49 8.96 7.07
CA PHE A 119 1.35 7.79 7.06
C PHE A 119 1.07 6.91 5.85
N HIS A 120 2.10 6.26 5.32
CA HIS A 120 1.97 5.27 4.28
C HIS A 120 2.12 3.86 4.85
N GLY A 121 1.06 3.05 4.73
CA GLY A 121 1.05 1.64 5.07
C GLY A 121 1.47 0.81 3.85
N VAL A 122 2.77 0.65 3.66
CA VAL A 122 3.39 -0.08 2.55
C VAL A 122 4.64 -0.79 3.07
N ASP A 123 4.95 -1.98 2.55
CA ASP A 123 6.18 -2.70 2.91
C ASP A 123 7.44 -2.00 2.35
N HIS A 124 8.64 -2.55 2.60
CA HIS A 124 9.91 -1.92 2.20
C HIS A 124 10.28 -2.13 0.74
N ASP A 125 9.49 -2.92 -0.01
CA ASP A 125 9.88 -3.41 -1.33
C ASP A 125 8.83 -3.07 -2.42
N PRO A 126 8.75 -1.81 -2.86
CA PRO A 126 7.98 -1.48 -4.05
C PRO A 126 8.64 -2.14 -5.26
N ALA A 127 8.07 -3.25 -5.70
CA ALA A 127 8.66 -4.10 -6.72
C ALA A 127 7.91 -4.05 -8.06
N PRO A 128 8.62 -4.22 -9.19
CA PRO A 128 8.00 -4.42 -10.49
C PRO A 128 7.05 -5.63 -10.47
N LEU A 129 5.90 -5.50 -11.11
CA LEU A 129 4.87 -6.55 -11.10
C LEU A 129 5.39 -7.89 -11.65
N HIS A 130 6.25 -7.85 -12.67
CA HIS A 130 6.83 -9.07 -13.26
C HIS A 130 7.73 -9.82 -12.28
N GLU A 131 8.50 -9.13 -11.43
CA GLU A 131 9.30 -9.77 -10.38
C GLU A 131 8.42 -10.47 -9.34
N VAL A 132 7.33 -9.82 -8.94
CA VAL A 132 6.38 -10.41 -8.00
C VAL A 132 5.69 -11.62 -8.59
N ALA A 133 5.31 -11.55 -9.86
CA ALA A 133 4.70 -12.68 -10.56
C ALA A 133 5.67 -13.85 -10.69
N GLN A 134 6.93 -13.59 -11.07
CA GLN A 134 7.95 -14.62 -11.17
C GLN A 134 8.22 -15.27 -9.79
N PHE A 135 8.27 -14.47 -8.74
CA PHE A 135 8.42 -15.01 -7.37
C PHE A 135 7.24 -15.92 -6.99
N LEU A 136 6.01 -15.51 -7.27
CA LEU A 136 4.81 -16.29 -6.96
C LEU A 136 4.74 -17.59 -7.76
N THR A 137 5.10 -17.56 -9.05
CA THR A 137 5.12 -18.78 -9.87
C THR A 137 6.15 -19.78 -9.38
N ASN A 138 7.34 -19.31 -8.99
CA ASN A 138 8.37 -20.17 -8.42
C ASN A 138 7.92 -20.75 -7.08
N LEU A 139 7.36 -19.91 -6.20
CA LEU A 139 6.91 -20.32 -4.85
C LEU A 139 5.81 -21.39 -4.92
N HIS A 140 4.87 -21.26 -5.85
CA HIS A 140 3.72 -22.16 -5.98
C HIS A 140 3.90 -23.23 -7.07
N GLN A 141 5.09 -23.34 -7.66
CA GLN A 141 5.41 -24.30 -8.74
C GLN A 141 4.40 -24.22 -9.92
N LEU A 142 4.04 -23.00 -10.28
CA LEU A 142 3.11 -22.74 -11.40
C LEU A 142 3.87 -22.66 -12.72
N PRO A 143 3.19 -22.81 -13.88
CA PRO A 143 3.76 -22.47 -15.16
C PRO A 143 4.30 -21.05 -15.20
N ALA A 144 5.36 -20.82 -15.97
CA ALA A 144 5.95 -19.49 -16.11
C ALA A 144 4.89 -18.46 -16.54
N PRO A 145 4.92 -17.22 -16.00
CA PRO A 145 4.00 -16.18 -16.42
C PRO A 145 4.22 -15.83 -17.89
N VAL A 146 3.17 -15.41 -18.58
CA VAL A 146 3.29 -14.85 -19.92
C VAL A 146 3.72 -13.40 -19.79
N PHE A 147 4.94 -13.09 -20.20
CA PHE A 147 5.48 -11.74 -20.21
C PHE A 147 5.30 -11.07 -21.57
N PHE A 148 5.14 -9.75 -21.56
CA PHE A 148 5.13 -8.94 -22.77
C PHE A 148 5.83 -7.59 -22.53
N GLU A 149 6.35 -7.01 -23.61
CA GLU A 149 6.85 -5.65 -23.63
C GLU A 149 5.75 -4.73 -24.15
N ALA A 150 5.42 -3.69 -23.39
CA ALA A 150 4.42 -2.73 -23.81
C ALA A 150 4.99 -1.83 -24.91
N THR A 151 4.18 -1.57 -25.92
CA THR A 151 4.47 -0.62 -27.00
C THR A 151 3.72 0.69 -26.80
N GLU A 152 4.05 1.70 -27.61
CA GLU A 152 3.34 2.97 -27.62
C GLU A 152 1.86 2.74 -27.97
N GLY A 153 0.95 3.04 -27.04
CA GLY A 153 -0.49 2.77 -27.17
C GLY A 153 -1.03 1.63 -26.31
N ASP A 154 -0.17 0.80 -25.73
CA ASP A 154 -0.60 -0.16 -24.72
C ASP A 154 -1.01 0.60 -23.45
N ILE A 155 -2.11 0.16 -22.83
CA ILE A 155 -2.54 0.70 -21.54
C ILE A 155 -1.58 0.15 -20.47
N ILE A 156 -0.51 0.89 -20.24
CA ILE A 156 0.34 0.71 -19.06
C ILE A 156 -0.58 0.89 -17.85
N GLY A 157 -0.51 -0.02 -16.91
CA GLY A 157 -1.35 0.01 -15.70
C GLY A 157 -1.43 1.43 -15.13
N SER A 158 -2.61 1.83 -14.70
CA SER A 158 -2.97 3.22 -14.36
C SER A 158 -2.15 3.85 -13.24
N GLN A 159 -1.22 3.13 -12.64
CA GLN A 159 -0.36 3.61 -11.56
C GLN A 159 0.98 2.87 -11.59
N ASN A 160 2.04 3.64 -11.80
CA ASN A 160 3.42 3.16 -11.74
C ASN A 160 4.21 4.10 -10.84
N LYS A 161 4.32 3.77 -9.56
CA LYS A 161 5.00 4.58 -8.54
C LYS A 161 5.62 3.70 -7.48
N ARG A 162 6.59 4.24 -6.77
CA ARG A 162 7.17 3.65 -5.57
C ARG A 162 6.76 4.48 -4.36
N VAL A 163 6.11 3.87 -3.39
CA VAL A 163 5.62 4.56 -2.20
C VAL A 163 6.57 4.29 -1.03
N ALA A 164 7.07 5.35 -0.41
CA ALA A 164 7.90 5.27 0.78
C ALA A 164 7.04 5.07 2.04
N ASN A 165 7.59 4.39 3.04
CA ASN A 165 6.96 4.17 4.36
C ASN A 165 7.80 4.79 5.48
N ARG A 166 8.58 5.81 5.15
CA ARG A 166 9.62 6.35 6.00
C ARG A 166 9.08 6.82 7.35
N LYS A 167 7.99 7.59 7.33
CA LYS A 167 7.43 8.18 8.55
C LYS A 167 6.94 7.11 9.53
N LEU A 168 6.32 6.03 9.04
CA LEU A 168 5.86 4.94 9.90
C LEU A 168 7.03 4.24 10.61
N ILE A 169 8.18 4.09 9.91
CA ILE A 169 9.41 3.52 10.47
C ILE A 169 10.07 4.47 11.47
N GLU A 170 10.16 5.76 11.17
CA GLU A 170 10.75 6.77 12.05
C GLU A 170 9.99 6.89 13.38
N GLU A 171 8.68 6.63 13.36
CA GLU A 171 7.86 6.56 14.57
C GLU A 171 8.02 5.24 15.37
N GLY A 172 8.80 4.28 14.84
CA GLY A 172 9.15 3.03 15.51
C GLY A 172 8.30 1.83 15.12
N PHE A 173 7.50 1.91 14.06
CA PHE A 173 6.77 0.72 13.57
C PHE A 173 7.73 -0.30 12.96
N THR A 174 7.51 -1.57 13.28
CA THR A 174 8.30 -2.68 12.72
C THR A 174 7.38 -3.64 11.98
N PHE A 175 7.67 -3.86 10.69
CA PHE A 175 6.94 -4.82 9.87
C PHE A 175 7.25 -6.26 10.26
N ARG A 176 6.23 -7.09 10.39
CA ARG A 176 6.37 -8.54 10.50
C ARG A 176 6.76 -9.15 9.16
N TYR A 177 6.23 -8.58 8.08
CA TYR A 177 6.50 -8.98 6.70
C TYR A 177 7.12 -7.80 5.94
N PRO A 178 8.43 -7.56 6.10
CA PRO A 178 9.08 -6.36 5.59
C PRO A 178 9.14 -6.26 4.07
N THR A 179 8.95 -7.38 3.35
CA THR A 179 8.83 -7.40 1.88
C THR A 179 7.79 -8.42 1.45
N PHE A 180 7.32 -8.30 0.21
CA PHE A 180 6.39 -9.28 -0.37
C PHE A 180 6.93 -10.70 -0.34
N ARG A 181 8.27 -10.88 -0.41
CA ARG A 181 8.91 -12.20 -0.34
C ARG A 181 8.67 -12.87 1.00
N HIS A 182 8.79 -12.11 2.08
CA HIS A 182 8.51 -12.61 3.44
C HIS A 182 7.02 -12.95 3.59
N GLY A 183 6.14 -12.07 3.15
CA GLY A 183 4.71 -12.24 3.35
C GLY A 183 4.09 -13.36 2.50
N PHE A 184 4.52 -13.52 1.24
CA PHE A 184 4.04 -14.63 0.42
C PHE A 184 4.66 -15.97 0.79
N ALA A 185 5.92 -15.98 1.29
CA ALA A 185 6.58 -17.22 1.75
C ALA A 185 6.12 -17.66 3.16
N ALA A 186 5.50 -16.77 3.93
CA ALA A 186 4.94 -17.15 5.22
C ALA A 186 3.90 -18.25 5.01
N ARG A 187 4.00 -19.35 5.78
CA ARG A 187 2.97 -20.39 5.77
C ARG A 187 1.64 -19.73 6.12
N GLN A 188 0.73 -19.73 5.17
CA GLN A 188 -0.66 -19.47 5.49
C GLN A 188 -1.09 -20.62 6.36
N GLU A 189 -1.35 -20.37 7.64
CA GLU A 189 -2.06 -21.33 8.47
C GLU A 189 -3.40 -21.53 7.79
N ILE A 190 -3.55 -22.71 7.21
CA ILE A 190 -4.80 -23.14 6.58
C ILE A 190 -5.64 -23.61 7.77
N ASP A 191 -6.58 -22.76 8.21
CA ASP A 191 -7.71 -23.20 9.00
C ASP A 191 -8.74 -23.90 8.12
#